data_a5a18d807f55547fb8b10a78603236cf
#
_entry.id   a5a18d807f55547fb8b10a78603236cf
#
_cell.length_a   1.000
_cell.length_b   1.000
_cell.length_c   1.000
_cell.angle_alpha   90.00
_cell.angle_beta   90.00
_cell.angle_gamma   90.00
#
_symmetry.space_group_name_H-M   'P 1'
#
loop_
_entity.id
_entity.type
_entity.pdbx_description
1 polymer ?
#
loop_
_entity_poly.entity_id
_entity_poly.type
_entity_poly.pdbx_seq_one_letter_code
_entity_poly.pdbx_strand_id
1 'polypeptide(L)'
;MIEGTKDDNGKLKFSRVPPELIEAVARVRDFGDRKYTDPENWRHIAPERWHEALLRHVLAIWNDPMHIDEESGLPSLWHVACNAAFLCAQDNQLNPFWKETPFEDTERGTGGFGSTGR
;
A
#
# COMPACT_ATOMS: atom_id res chain seq x y z
N MET A 1 28.87 8.33 27.93
CA MET A 1 29.15 8.12 26.56
C MET A 1 28.55 9.23 25.71
N ILE A 2 29.25 9.68 24.75
CA ILE A 2 28.77 10.76 23.90
C ILE A 2 28.17 10.16 22.66
N GLU A 3 26.96 10.59 22.35
CA GLU A 3 26.30 10.10 21.18
C GLU A 3 26.93 10.69 19.93
N GLY A 4 27.01 9.90 18.91
CA GLY A 4 27.49 10.39 17.63
C GLY A 4 26.52 11.34 17.00
N THR A 5 26.91 11.93 15.90
CA THR A 5 26.12 12.92 15.19
C THR A 5 25.51 12.30 13.95
N LYS A 6 24.23 12.55 13.72
CA LYS A 6 23.58 12.11 12.51
C LYS A 6 22.47 13.08 12.18
N ASP A 7 22.47 13.54 10.94
CA ASP A 7 21.44 14.48 10.51
C ASP A 7 20.34 13.75 9.79
N ASP A 8 19.29 13.41 10.52
CA ASP A 8 18.11 12.79 9.92
C ASP A 8 16.90 13.66 10.13
N ASN A 9 17.11 14.94 10.40
CA ASN A 9 16.00 15.86 10.61
C ASN A 9 15.21 16.00 9.32
N GLY A 10 13.92 15.89 9.40
CA GLY A 10 13.06 16.02 8.22
C GLY A 10 12.92 14.75 7.40
N LYS A 11 13.62 13.68 7.74
CA LYS A 11 13.50 12.45 6.99
C LYS A 11 12.29 11.67 7.49
N LEU A 12 11.70 10.89 6.58
CA LEU A 12 10.55 10.10 6.93
C LEU A 12 10.92 9.03 7.97
N LYS A 13 10.00 8.79 8.87
CA LYS A 13 10.18 7.76 9.87
C LYS A 13 9.22 6.64 9.59
N PHE A 14 9.71 5.61 8.93
CA PHE A 14 8.87 4.49 8.52
C PHE A 14 8.30 3.74 9.73
N SER A 15 8.96 3.87 10.88
CA SER A 15 8.45 3.26 12.09
C SER A 15 7.14 3.86 12.57
N ARG A 16 6.71 5.00 11.96
CA ARG A 16 5.42 5.55 12.29
C ARG A 16 4.28 4.77 11.66
N VAL A 17 4.58 3.92 10.69
CA VAL A 17 3.55 3.05 10.13
C VAL A 17 3.28 1.94 11.14
N PRO A 18 2.01 1.72 11.52
CA PRO A 18 1.73 0.66 12.47
C PRO A 18 2.21 -0.68 11.95
N PRO A 19 2.96 -1.45 12.73
CA PRO A 19 3.45 -2.74 12.25
C PRO A 19 2.32 -3.70 11.91
N GLU A 20 1.15 -3.50 12.48
CA GLU A 20 -0.01 -4.33 12.16
C GLU A 20 -0.41 -4.18 10.70
N LEU A 21 -0.23 -2.99 10.12
CA LEU A 21 -0.53 -2.81 8.70
C LEU A 21 0.45 -3.62 7.86
N ILE A 22 1.72 -3.57 8.23
CA ILE A 22 2.74 -4.31 7.49
C ILE A 22 2.47 -5.80 7.58
N GLU A 23 2.13 -6.29 8.75
CA GLU A 23 1.84 -7.71 8.92
C GLU A 23 0.61 -8.11 8.12
N ALA A 24 -0.44 -7.30 8.13
CA ALA A 24 -1.66 -7.62 7.40
C ALA A 24 -1.35 -7.77 5.91
N VAL A 25 -0.61 -6.82 5.34
CA VAL A 25 -0.25 -6.88 3.92
C VAL A 25 0.62 -8.09 3.66
N ALA A 26 1.58 -8.38 4.54
CA ALA A 26 2.48 -9.51 4.36
C ALA A 26 1.71 -10.83 4.34
N ARG A 27 0.68 -10.97 5.19
CA ARG A 27 -0.10 -12.20 5.22
C ARG A 27 -0.92 -12.38 3.95
N VAL A 28 -1.48 -11.29 3.41
CA VAL A 28 -2.20 -11.39 2.15
C VAL A 28 -1.22 -11.71 1.01
N ARG A 29 -0.02 -11.15 1.05
CA ARG A 29 1.00 -11.48 0.07
C ARG A 29 1.39 -12.95 0.15
N ASP A 30 1.50 -13.47 1.35
CA ASP A 30 1.81 -14.89 1.53
C ASP A 30 0.73 -15.78 0.92
N PHE A 31 -0.54 -15.40 1.09
CA PHE A 31 -1.63 -16.10 0.45
C PHE A 31 -1.49 -16.04 -1.08
N GLY A 32 -1.18 -14.88 -1.62
CA GLY A 32 -1.02 -14.72 -3.06
C GLY A 32 0.15 -15.53 -3.59
N ASP A 33 1.23 -15.62 -2.82
CA ASP A 33 2.40 -16.39 -3.24
C ASP A 33 2.09 -17.88 -3.34
N ARG A 34 1.16 -18.35 -2.52
CA ARG A 34 0.74 -19.75 -2.62
C ARG A 34 -0.22 -19.97 -3.77
N LYS A 35 -0.90 -18.91 -4.22
CA LYS A 35 -1.89 -19.03 -5.28
C LYS A 35 -1.29 -18.83 -6.65
N TYR A 36 -0.28 -17.99 -6.77
CA TYR A 36 0.32 -17.67 -8.07
C TYR A 36 1.79 -18.09 -8.07
N THR A 37 2.25 -18.52 -9.23
CA THR A 37 3.64 -18.97 -9.35
C THR A 37 4.62 -17.81 -9.23
N ASP A 38 4.27 -16.68 -9.83
CA ASP A 38 5.16 -15.53 -9.85
C ASP A 38 4.74 -14.56 -8.73
N PRO A 39 5.59 -14.34 -7.73
CA PRO A 39 5.22 -13.43 -6.64
C PRO A 39 5.01 -11.99 -7.11
N GLU A 40 5.51 -11.63 -8.29
CA GLU A 40 5.33 -10.29 -8.82
C GLU A 40 4.23 -10.23 -9.86
N ASN A 41 3.41 -11.27 -9.95
CA ASN A 41 2.31 -11.30 -10.90
C ASN A 41 1.41 -10.07 -10.79
N TRP A 42 1.21 -9.55 -9.60
CA TRP A 42 0.32 -8.41 -9.38
C TRP A 42 0.76 -7.17 -10.17
N ARG A 43 2.05 -7.06 -10.48
CA ARG A 43 2.54 -5.90 -11.21
C ARG A 43 2.07 -5.89 -12.66
N HIS A 44 1.64 -7.04 -13.15
CA HIS A 44 1.19 -7.16 -14.54
C HIS A 44 -0.33 -7.11 -14.67
N ILE A 45 -1.01 -6.86 -13.57
CA ILE A 45 -2.47 -6.74 -13.57
C ILE A 45 -2.81 -5.26 -13.68
N ALA A 46 -3.75 -4.93 -14.55
CA ALA A 46 -4.13 -3.53 -14.76
C ALA A 46 -4.65 -2.93 -13.45
N PRO A 47 -4.27 -1.70 -13.15
CA PRO A 47 -4.68 -1.07 -11.88
C PRO A 47 -6.19 -1.06 -11.66
N GLU A 48 -6.97 -0.95 -12.73
CA GLU A 48 -8.43 -0.94 -12.61
C GLU A 48 -8.95 -2.19 -11.93
N ARG A 49 -8.27 -3.31 -12.15
CA ARG A 49 -8.72 -4.56 -11.54
C ARG A 49 -8.45 -4.57 -10.04
N TRP A 50 -7.38 -3.90 -9.61
CA TRP A 50 -7.11 -3.75 -8.18
C TRP A 50 -8.07 -2.76 -7.54
N HIS A 51 -8.49 -1.73 -8.26
CA HIS A 51 -9.54 -0.83 -7.76
C HIS A 51 -10.84 -1.60 -7.53
N GLU A 52 -11.20 -2.46 -8.48
CA GLU A 52 -12.43 -3.22 -8.32
C GLU A 52 -12.34 -4.19 -7.14
N ALA A 53 -11.21 -4.85 -6.99
CA ALA A 53 -11.01 -5.75 -5.87
C ALA A 53 -11.06 -5.00 -4.55
N LEU A 54 -10.42 -3.83 -4.51
CA LEU A 54 -10.45 -2.98 -3.32
C LEU A 54 -11.88 -2.65 -2.93
N LEU A 55 -12.68 -2.23 -3.89
CA LEU A 55 -14.06 -1.84 -3.61
C LEU A 55 -14.88 -3.02 -3.13
N ARG A 56 -14.67 -4.20 -3.71
CA ARG A 56 -15.40 -5.38 -3.24
C ARG A 56 -15.12 -5.68 -1.77
N HIS A 57 -13.85 -5.56 -1.36
CA HIS A 57 -13.50 -5.81 0.03
C HIS A 57 -13.98 -4.68 0.95
N VAL A 58 -13.96 -3.45 0.45
CA VAL A 58 -14.50 -2.32 1.22
C VAL A 58 -16.00 -2.52 1.47
N LEU A 59 -16.73 -2.96 0.44
CA LEU A 59 -18.15 -3.18 0.62
C LEU A 59 -18.42 -4.33 1.59
N ALA A 60 -17.58 -5.35 1.60
CA ALA A 60 -17.73 -6.45 2.54
C ALA A 60 -17.60 -5.95 3.97
N ILE A 61 -16.60 -5.11 4.25
CA ILE A 61 -16.43 -4.61 5.61
C ILE A 61 -17.41 -3.50 5.96
N TRP A 62 -18.02 -2.88 4.95
CA TRP A 62 -19.05 -1.89 5.21
C TRP A 62 -20.25 -2.58 5.88
N ASN A 63 -20.58 -3.77 5.41
CA ASN A 63 -21.68 -4.51 6.00
C ASN A 63 -21.27 -5.22 7.28
N ASP A 64 -20.04 -5.67 7.35
CA ASP A 64 -19.56 -6.43 8.51
C ASP A 64 -18.09 -6.12 8.69
N PRO A 65 -17.75 -5.21 9.61
CA PRO A 65 -16.34 -4.80 9.80
C PRO A 65 -15.39 -5.96 10.10
N MET A 66 -15.90 -7.08 10.60
CA MET A 66 -15.07 -8.23 10.93
C MET A 66 -15.12 -9.31 9.86
N HIS A 67 -15.62 -8.98 8.67
CA HIS A 67 -15.79 -9.95 7.59
C HIS A 67 -14.47 -10.65 7.24
N ILE A 68 -14.57 -11.96 7.09
CA ILE A 68 -13.44 -12.81 6.69
C ILE A 68 -13.64 -13.21 5.24
N ASP A 69 -12.62 -12.97 4.43
CA ASP A 69 -12.66 -13.37 3.02
C ASP A 69 -12.66 -14.89 2.93
N GLU A 70 -13.58 -15.44 2.18
CA GLU A 70 -13.74 -16.89 2.16
C GLU A 70 -12.62 -17.60 1.43
N GLU A 71 -12.05 -16.98 0.43
CA GLU A 71 -11.02 -17.63 -0.33
C GLU A 71 -9.72 -17.72 0.47
N SER A 72 -9.34 -16.65 1.14
CA SER A 72 -8.06 -16.61 1.83
C SER A 72 -8.15 -16.98 3.31
N GLY A 73 -9.34 -16.85 3.89
CA GLY A 73 -9.50 -17.03 5.32
C GLY A 73 -8.96 -15.88 6.13
N LEU A 74 -8.64 -14.76 5.47
CA LEU A 74 -8.07 -13.59 6.14
C LEU A 74 -9.11 -12.48 6.19
N PRO A 75 -8.98 -11.57 7.16
CA PRO A 75 -9.91 -10.44 7.23
C PRO A 75 -9.95 -9.66 5.93
N SER A 76 -11.14 -9.31 5.48
CA SER A 76 -11.28 -8.51 4.26
C SER A 76 -10.59 -7.17 4.38
N LEU A 77 -10.51 -6.61 5.57
CA LEU A 77 -9.78 -5.36 5.79
C LEU A 77 -8.31 -5.51 5.39
N TRP A 78 -7.72 -6.67 5.61
CA TRP A 78 -6.33 -6.90 5.23
C TRP A 78 -6.18 -6.90 3.72
N HIS A 79 -7.18 -7.40 3.00
CA HIS A 79 -7.19 -7.34 1.54
C HIS A 79 -7.32 -5.90 1.04
N VAL A 80 -8.10 -5.08 1.74
CA VAL A 80 -8.17 -3.65 1.41
C VAL A 80 -6.76 -3.04 1.51
N ALA A 81 -6.05 -3.33 2.59
CA ALA A 81 -4.71 -2.78 2.80
C ALA A 81 -3.76 -3.24 1.69
N CYS A 82 -3.81 -4.51 1.33
CA CYS A 82 -2.91 -5.04 0.31
C CYS A 82 -3.23 -4.46 -1.07
N ASN A 83 -4.51 -4.35 -1.41
CA ASN A 83 -4.88 -3.77 -2.70
C ASN A 83 -4.47 -2.30 -2.77
N ALA A 84 -4.59 -1.58 -1.66
CA ALA A 84 -4.13 -0.20 -1.62
C ALA A 84 -2.61 -0.13 -1.81
N ALA A 85 -1.87 -1.07 -1.21
CA ALA A 85 -0.42 -1.12 -1.38
C ALA A 85 -0.05 -1.36 -2.84
N PHE A 86 -0.77 -2.26 -3.53
CA PHE A 86 -0.52 -2.51 -4.94
C PHE A 86 -0.75 -1.25 -5.75
N LEU A 87 -1.84 -0.55 -5.48
CA LEU A 87 -2.15 0.66 -6.22
C LEU A 87 -1.11 1.74 -5.97
N CYS A 88 -0.64 1.88 -4.74
CA CYS A 88 0.42 2.83 -4.45
C CYS A 88 1.67 2.51 -5.27
N ALA A 89 1.97 1.24 -5.44
CA ALA A 89 3.17 0.84 -6.16
C ALA A 89 3.02 0.96 -7.67
N GLN A 90 1.81 0.67 -8.19
CA GLN A 90 1.60 0.73 -9.62
C GLN A 90 1.26 2.10 -10.13
N ASP A 91 0.57 2.89 -9.31
CA ASP A 91 0.11 4.18 -9.72
C ASP A 91 1.31 5.08 -9.76
N ASN A 92 1.39 5.91 -10.71
CA ASN A 92 2.52 6.80 -10.83
C ASN A 92 2.56 7.91 -9.82
N GLN A 93 1.62 7.98 -8.95
CA GLN A 93 1.64 9.02 -7.96
C GLN A 93 2.81 8.92 -7.02
N LEU A 94 3.22 7.71 -6.65
CA LEU A 94 4.37 7.57 -5.80
C LEU A 94 5.63 7.16 -6.51
N ASN A 95 5.49 6.49 -7.64
CA ASN A 95 6.65 6.05 -8.36
C ASN A 95 7.69 7.13 -8.61
N PRO A 96 7.30 8.32 -8.99
CA PRO A 96 8.30 9.36 -9.19
C PRO A 96 9.08 9.68 -7.91
N PHE A 97 8.43 9.56 -6.76
CA PHE A 97 9.13 9.83 -5.52
C PHE A 97 10.19 8.80 -5.23
N TRP A 98 9.99 7.56 -5.65
CA TRP A 98 10.97 6.53 -5.39
C TRP A 98 12.11 6.57 -6.36
N LYS A 99 11.86 6.98 -7.59
CA LYS A 99 12.86 6.92 -8.61
C LYS A 99 13.72 8.13 -8.72
N GLU A 100 13.25 9.25 -8.20
CA GLU A 100 13.97 10.47 -8.34
C GLU A 100 13.93 11.17 -7.09
N THR A 101 14.39 12.35 -7.06
CA THR A 101 14.22 13.12 -5.90
C THR A 101 13.18 14.07 -6.20
N PRO A 102 12.08 13.69 -6.18
CA PRO A 102 11.07 14.40 -6.67
C PRO A 102 10.63 15.51 -5.96
N PHE A 103 11.00 15.57 -4.81
CA PHE A 103 10.49 16.56 -4.12
C PHE A 103 10.88 17.84 -4.48
N GLU A 104 11.78 17.94 -5.30
CA GLU A 104 12.11 19.17 -5.63
C GLU A 104 11.12 19.78 -6.41
N ASP A 105 10.27 19.25 -6.78
CA ASP A 105 9.42 19.75 -7.59
C ASP A 105 8.27 20.00 -7.24
N THR A 106 7.75 20.34 -7.22
CA THR A 106 6.81 20.51 -6.90
C THR A 106 5.80 20.99 -7.33
N GLU A 107 5.64 21.50 -7.92
CA GLU A 107 4.59 21.87 -8.31
C GLU A 107 3.74 20.97 -8.64
N ARG A 108 3.81 20.16 -8.56
CA ARG A 108 2.96 19.31 -8.78
C ARG A 108 2.23 19.14 -7.87
N GLY A 109 2.28 19.45 -7.32
CA GLY A 109 1.74 19.13 -6.59
C GLY A 109 0.64 19.18 -6.53
N THR A 110 0.40 19.46 -6.85
CA THR A 110 -0.35 19.33 -6.82
C THR A 110 -0.90 18.44 -6.62
N GLY A 111 -1.14 18.24 -6.58
CA GLY A 111 -1.63 17.41 -6.33
C GLY A 111 -1.58 16.64 -5.71
N GLY A 112 -1.37 16.53 -5.34
CA GLY A 112 -1.31 15.78 -4.73
C GLY A 112 -1.68 15.16 -3.95
N PHE A 113 -1.83 15.13 -3.39
CA PHE A 113 -2.13 14.36 -2.70
C PHE A 113 -2.80 14.41 -2.21
N GLY A 114 -2.92 14.64 -2.65
CA GLY A 114 -3.58 14.52 -2.17
C GLY A 114 -4.02 14.46 -2.24
N SER A 115 -3.87 15.04 -2.63
CA SER A 115 -4.36 14.94 -2.66
C SER A 115 -4.74 14.51 -2.84
N THR A 116 -4.58 14.89 -3.27
CA THR A 116 -4.96 14.47 -3.30
C THR A 116 -5.29 13.97 -3.40
N GLY A 117 -5.26 14.34 -3.89
CA GLY A 117 -5.61 13.95 -3.83
C GLY A 117 -5.65 13.47 -3.98
N ARG A 118 -5.54 13.99 -4.21
CA ARG A 118 -5.52 13.58 -4.16
C ARG A 118 -5.70 13.42 -3.80
#